data_beb135c6180fe42aad344f8f44fbfc3e
#
_entry.id   beb135c6180fe42aad344f8f44fbfc3e
#
_cell.length_a   1.000
_cell.length_b   1.000
_cell.length_c   1.000
_cell.angle_alpha   90.00
_cell.angle_beta   90.00
_cell.angle_gamma   90.00
#
_symmetry.space_group_name_H-M   'P 1'
#
loop_
_entity.id
_entity.type
_entity.pdbx_description
1 polymer ?
#
loop_
_entity_poly.entity_id
_entity_poly.type
_entity_poly.pdbx_seq_one_letter_code
_entity_poly.pdbx_strand_id
1 'polypeptide(L)'
;MSTALQTMTDMMNLTPAQLKTQIDQLPLSIFIEGGKALIAFYRSEMKDLKAKRKDYCKGFDSIIKTAETILEKGENLTSEDRIYFFDSMKEANAQKVAILQQLDGKESLLKWSVGLVGLGTFIGIACAFIFGKKD
;
A
#
# COMPACT_ATOMS: atom_id res chain seq x y z
N MET A 1 -17.47 -0.38 -2.91
CA MET A 1 -16.25 0.18 -2.29
C MET A 1 -16.63 1.46 -1.55
N SER A 2 -16.11 1.65 -0.33
CA SER A 2 -16.40 2.86 0.42
C SER A 2 -15.72 4.07 -0.20
N THR A 3 -16.29 5.25 0.03
CA THR A 3 -15.69 6.50 -0.45
C THR A 3 -14.30 6.71 0.15
N ALA A 4 -14.13 6.37 1.43
CA ALA A 4 -12.84 6.51 2.10
C ALA A 4 -11.77 5.62 1.47
N LEU A 5 -12.11 4.37 1.16
CA LEU A 5 -11.18 3.44 0.51
C LEU A 5 -10.81 3.95 -0.89
N GLN A 6 -11.79 4.44 -1.64
CA GLN A 6 -11.54 4.98 -2.98
C GLN A 6 -10.60 6.18 -2.92
N THR A 7 -10.82 7.07 -1.96
CA THR A 7 -9.95 8.25 -1.75
C THR A 7 -8.51 7.82 -1.47
N MET A 8 -8.32 6.85 -0.58
CA MET A 8 -6.98 6.37 -0.24
C MET A 8 -6.31 5.69 -1.43
N THR A 9 -7.06 4.91 -2.19
CA THR A 9 -6.54 4.25 -3.39
C THR A 9 -6.10 5.27 -4.42
N ASP A 10 -6.90 6.31 -4.63
CA ASP A 10 -6.56 7.39 -5.56
C ASP A 10 -5.29 8.12 -5.11
N MET A 11 -5.13 8.36 -3.82
CA MET A 11 -3.95 9.02 -3.29
C MET A 11 -2.69 8.18 -3.44
N MET A 12 -2.81 6.86 -3.44
CA MET A 12 -1.66 5.99 -3.68
C MET A 12 -1.12 6.10 -5.10
N ASN A 13 -1.91 6.61 -6.03
CA ASN A 13 -1.49 6.82 -7.42
C ASN A 13 -0.82 8.18 -7.66
N LEU A 14 -0.74 9.02 -6.63
CA LEU A 14 -0.12 10.34 -6.76
C LEU A 14 1.40 10.24 -6.67
N THR A 15 2.09 11.17 -7.33
CA THR A 15 3.53 11.31 -7.13
C THR A 15 3.81 11.76 -5.70
N PRO A 16 5.03 11.56 -5.17
CA PRO A 16 5.35 12.04 -3.83
C PRO A 16 5.08 13.53 -3.63
N ALA A 17 5.36 14.36 -4.63
CA ALA A 17 5.09 15.79 -4.56
C ALA A 17 3.60 16.08 -4.48
N GLN A 18 2.80 15.40 -5.32
CA GLN A 18 1.34 15.55 -5.31
C GLN A 18 0.75 15.05 -3.99
N LEU A 19 1.25 13.93 -3.50
CA LEU A 19 0.78 13.37 -2.23
C LEU A 19 1.02 14.35 -1.09
N LYS A 20 2.20 14.94 -1.03
CA LYS A 20 2.55 15.91 0.00
C LYS A 20 1.60 17.11 -0.02
N THR A 21 1.24 17.57 -1.22
CA THR A 21 0.30 18.68 -1.39
C THR A 21 -1.11 18.31 -0.93
N GLN A 22 -1.56 17.10 -1.25
CA GLN A 22 -2.93 16.66 -1.00
C GLN A 22 -3.15 16.19 0.43
N ILE A 23 -2.11 15.72 1.09
CA ILE A 23 -2.27 15.03 2.39
C ILE A 23 -2.83 15.95 3.47
N ASP A 24 -2.46 17.23 3.45
CA ASP A 24 -2.94 18.20 4.43
C ASP A 24 -4.39 18.62 4.18
N GLN A 25 -4.89 18.39 2.97
CA GLN A 25 -6.27 18.72 2.62
C GLN A 25 -7.23 17.58 2.95
N LEU A 26 -6.72 16.40 3.24
CA LEU A 26 -7.55 15.25 3.56
C LEU A 26 -7.98 15.30 5.02
N PRO A 27 -9.29 15.32 5.31
CA PRO A 27 -9.76 15.31 6.70
C PRO A 27 -9.21 14.10 7.47
N LEU A 28 -8.82 14.31 8.71
CA LEU A 28 -8.24 13.27 9.54
C LEU A 28 -9.16 12.06 9.68
N SER A 29 -10.44 12.27 9.87
CA SER A 29 -11.43 11.19 9.99
C SER A 29 -11.47 10.32 8.73
N ILE A 30 -11.40 10.95 7.56
CA ILE A 30 -11.38 10.24 6.28
C ILE A 30 -10.07 9.46 6.14
N PHE A 31 -8.96 10.05 6.54
CA PHE A 31 -7.66 9.38 6.50
C PHE A 31 -7.66 8.12 7.37
N ILE A 32 -8.14 8.22 8.60
CA ILE A 32 -8.18 7.08 9.53
C ILE A 32 -9.11 5.98 9.01
N GLU A 33 -10.31 6.35 8.60
CA GLU A 33 -11.28 5.40 8.07
C GLU A 33 -10.75 4.72 6.80
N GLY A 34 -10.23 5.53 5.88
CA GLY A 34 -9.68 5.03 4.63
C GLY A 34 -8.43 4.18 4.85
N GLY A 35 -7.59 4.56 5.80
CA GLY A 35 -6.40 3.80 6.15
C GLY A 35 -6.74 2.42 6.68
N LYS A 36 -7.73 2.33 7.57
CA LYS A 36 -8.21 1.04 8.09
C LYS A 36 -8.79 0.18 6.97
N ALA A 37 -9.56 0.78 6.08
CA ALA A 37 -10.14 0.07 4.94
C ALA A 37 -9.06 -0.43 3.98
N LEU A 38 -8.04 0.36 3.74
CA LEU A 38 -6.92 -0.01 2.87
C LEU A 38 -6.14 -1.18 3.46
N ILE A 39 -5.86 -1.15 4.75
CA ILE A 39 -5.19 -2.25 5.45
C ILE A 39 -6.03 -3.53 5.35
N ALA A 40 -7.33 -3.43 5.61
CA ALA A 40 -8.23 -4.58 5.52
C ALA A 40 -8.26 -5.16 4.09
N PHE A 41 -8.23 -4.31 3.09
CA PHE A 41 -8.17 -4.72 1.69
C PHE A 41 -6.90 -5.53 1.41
N TYR A 42 -5.74 -5.03 1.81
CA TYR A 42 -4.48 -5.75 1.58
C TYR A 42 -4.42 -7.06 2.37
N ARG A 43 -4.91 -7.08 3.60
CA ARG A 43 -4.95 -8.32 4.38
C ARG A 43 -5.85 -9.36 3.73
N SER A 44 -6.98 -8.95 3.17
CA SER A 44 -7.88 -9.84 2.45
C SER A 44 -7.19 -10.44 1.22
N GLU A 45 -6.48 -9.60 0.47
CA GLU A 45 -5.74 -10.04 -0.72
C GLU A 45 -4.64 -11.05 -0.38
N MET A 46 -4.01 -10.90 0.78
CA MET A 46 -2.90 -11.76 1.20
C MET A 46 -3.33 -13.03 1.92
N LYS A 47 -4.60 -13.15 2.26
CA LYS A 47 -5.10 -14.26 3.07
C LYS A 47 -4.75 -15.63 2.49
N ASP A 48 -5.00 -15.83 1.21
CA ASP A 48 -4.74 -17.11 0.55
C ASP A 48 -3.26 -17.39 0.43
N LEU A 49 -2.45 -16.36 0.18
CA LEU A 49 -1.02 -16.49 0.06
C LEU A 49 -0.39 -16.86 1.41
N LYS A 50 -0.90 -16.30 2.50
CA LYS A 50 -0.45 -16.63 3.85
C LYS A 50 -0.75 -18.08 4.21
N ALA A 51 -1.87 -18.61 3.78
CA ALA A 51 -2.23 -19.99 4.01
C ALA A 51 -1.28 -20.94 3.31
N LYS A 52 -0.76 -20.56 2.14
CA LYS A 52 0.15 -21.38 1.34
C LYS A 52 1.62 -21.19 1.72
N ARG A 53 2.06 -19.94 1.88
CA ARG A 53 3.48 -19.62 2.11
C ARG A 53 3.61 -18.49 3.14
N LYS A 54 3.35 -18.83 4.37
CA LYS A 54 3.42 -17.88 5.48
C LYS A 54 4.80 -17.25 5.63
N ASP A 55 5.85 -18.01 5.33
CA ASP A 55 7.22 -17.54 5.42
C ASP A 55 7.52 -16.37 4.47
N TYR A 56 6.93 -16.38 3.28
CA TYR A 56 7.11 -15.31 2.31
C TYR A 56 6.37 -14.03 2.73
N CYS A 57 5.37 -14.13 3.58
CA CYS A 57 4.52 -13.00 3.95
C CYS A 57 4.99 -12.25 5.20
N LYS A 58 6.10 -12.65 5.80
CA LYS A 58 6.60 -12.00 7.03
C LYS A 58 6.92 -10.52 6.82
N GLY A 59 7.58 -10.19 5.72
CA GLY A 59 7.90 -8.80 5.41
C GLY A 59 6.65 -7.96 5.20
N PHE A 60 5.67 -8.52 4.50
CA PHE A 60 4.38 -7.86 4.30
C PHE A 60 3.68 -7.60 5.64
N ASP A 61 3.61 -8.60 6.52
CA ASP A 61 2.95 -8.46 7.82
C ASP A 61 3.61 -7.39 8.67
N SER A 62 4.94 -7.30 8.63
CA SER A 62 5.69 -6.29 9.36
C SER A 62 5.34 -4.88 8.89
N ILE A 63 5.25 -4.70 7.57
CA ILE A 63 4.91 -3.40 6.99
C ILE A 63 3.48 -3.00 7.36
N ILE A 64 2.54 -3.93 7.26
CA ILE A 64 1.14 -3.67 7.61
C ILE A 64 1.02 -3.32 9.10
N LYS A 65 1.77 -4.00 9.95
CA LYS A 65 1.78 -3.69 11.38
C LYS A 65 2.30 -2.28 11.63
N THR A 66 3.31 -1.86 10.91
CA THR A 66 3.82 -0.48 10.98
C THR A 66 2.74 0.52 10.59
N ALA A 67 2.01 0.25 9.51
CA ALA A 67 0.92 1.11 9.07
C ALA A 67 -0.19 1.20 10.13
N GLU A 68 -0.55 0.08 10.74
CA GLU A 68 -1.54 0.05 11.80
C GLU A 68 -1.10 0.88 13.01
N THR A 69 0.17 0.78 13.37
CA THR A 69 0.75 1.54 14.49
C THR A 69 0.67 3.04 14.21
N ILE A 70 0.88 3.45 12.97
CA ILE A 70 0.74 4.86 12.60
C ILE A 70 -0.71 5.32 12.81
N LEU A 71 -1.68 4.55 12.37
CA LEU A 71 -3.11 4.90 12.53
C LEU A 71 -3.54 4.97 13.99
N GLU A 72 -2.88 4.22 14.87
CA GLU A 72 -3.19 4.23 16.30
C GLU A 72 -2.88 5.58 16.96
N LYS A 73 -2.09 6.43 16.33
CA LYS A 73 -1.82 7.78 16.83
C LYS A 73 -3.07 8.66 16.86
N GLY A 74 -4.09 8.33 16.06
CA GLY A 74 -5.38 9.01 16.08
C GLY A 74 -5.24 10.50 15.84
N GLU A 75 -5.67 11.31 16.79
CA GLU A 75 -5.65 12.77 16.68
C GLU A 75 -4.24 13.35 16.64
N ASN A 76 -3.24 12.57 17.03
CA ASN A 76 -1.85 13.01 17.04
C ASN A 76 -1.11 12.74 15.73
N LEU A 77 -1.83 12.30 14.69
CA LEU A 77 -1.23 12.08 13.37
C LEU A 77 -0.75 13.40 12.77
N THR A 78 0.54 13.47 12.49
CA THR A 78 1.12 14.61 11.78
C THR A 78 1.05 14.36 10.27
N SER A 79 1.35 15.41 9.47
CA SER A 79 1.46 15.25 8.02
C SER A 79 2.54 14.24 7.65
N GLU A 80 3.64 14.25 8.39
CA GLU A 80 4.74 13.31 8.18
C GLU A 80 4.31 11.87 8.47
N ASP A 81 3.53 11.65 9.52
CA ASP A 81 2.96 10.34 9.84
C ASP A 81 2.08 9.83 8.69
N ARG A 82 1.27 10.71 8.12
CA ARG A 82 0.39 10.34 7.01
C ARG A 82 1.19 9.99 5.76
N ILE A 83 2.24 10.74 5.46
CA ILE A 83 3.15 10.43 4.36
C ILE A 83 3.80 9.07 4.61
N TYR A 84 4.27 8.83 5.82
CA TYR A 84 4.89 7.55 6.19
C TYR A 84 3.91 6.39 6.05
N PHE A 85 2.64 6.61 6.39
CA PHE A 85 1.60 5.60 6.19
C PHE A 85 1.50 5.21 4.71
N PHE A 86 1.43 6.19 3.81
CA PHE A 86 1.35 5.92 2.38
C PHE A 86 2.61 5.24 1.86
N ASP A 87 3.77 5.64 2.34
CA ASP A 87 5.04 4.98 1.97
C ASP A 87 5.02 3.51 2.40
N SER A 88 4.53 3.24 3.61
CA SER A 88 4.40 1.87 4.10
C SER A 88 3.43 1.05 3.26
N MET A 89 2.31 1.64 2.86
CA MET A 89 1.33 0.94 2.02
C MET A 89 1.86 0.67 0.61
N LYS A 90 2.65 1.59 0.05
CA LYS A 90 3.31 1.37 -1.24
C LYS A 90 4.32 0.22 -1.14
N GLU A 91 5.06 0.17 -0.05
CA GLU A 91 6.01 -0.91 0.21
C GLU A 91 5.28 -2.24 0.39
N ALA A 92 4.16 -2.25 1.11
CA ALA A 92 3.33 -3.44 1.26
C ALA A 92 2.85 -3.96 -0.10
N ASN A 93 2.44 -3.06 -0.98
CA ASN A 93 2.02 -3.43 -2.32
C ASN A 93 3.17 -4.01 -3.13
N ALA A 94 4.36 -3.43 -3.03
CA ALA A 94 5.57 -3.96 -3.69
C ALA A 94 5.92 -5.36 -3.18
N GLN A 95 5.81 -5.59 -1.88
CA GLN A 95 6.04 -6.91 -1.28
C GLN A 95 5.03 -7.93 -1.79
N LYS A 96 3.76 -7.54 -1.88
CA LYS A 96 2.71 -8.40 -2.42
C LYS A 96 3.04 -8.84 -3.85
N VAL A 97 3.44 -7.92 -4.70
CA VAL A 97 3.83 -8.23 -6.07
C VAL A 97 5.02 -9.18 -6.11
N ALA A 98 6.03 -8.94 -5.27
CA ALA A 98 7.21 -9.79 -5.20
C ALA A 98 6.85 -11.22 -4.79
N ILE A 99 5.95 -11.36 -3.81
CA ILE A 99 5.48 -12.67 -3.35
C ILE A 99 4.75 -13.40 -4.48
N LEU A 100 3.86 -12.72 -5.17
CA LEU A 100 3.13 -13.30 -6.30
C LEU A 100 4.08 -13.75 -7.40
N GLN A 101 5.09 -12.97 -7.68
CA GLN A 101 6.09 -13.29 -8.68
C GLN A 101 6.86 -14.56 -8.31
N GLN A 102 7.19 -14.75 -7.03
CA GLN A 102 7.89 -15.93 -6.56
C GLN A 102 7.04 -17.20 -6.60
N LEU A 103 5.74 -17.06 -6.31
CA LEU A 103 4.85 -18.20 -6.23
C LEU A 103 4.36 -18.69 -7.58
N ASP A 104 3.97 -17.76 -8.45
CA ASP A 104 3.22 -18.10 -9.67
C ASP A 104 3.97 -17.77 -10.96
N GLY A 105 5.12 -17.12 -10.86
CA GLY A 105 5.92 -16.74 -12.01
C GLY A 105 5.33 -15.58 -12.80
N LYS A 106 5.86 -15.38 -14.01
CA LYS A 106 5.53 -14.19 -14.81
C LYS A 106 4.09 -14.13 -15.30
N GLU A 107 3.45 -15.27 -15.53
CA GLU A 107 2.07 -15.30 -16.04
C GLU A 107 1.09 -14.71 -15.03
N SER A 108 1.19 -15.13 -13.78
CA SER A 108 0.34 -14.59 -12.73
C SER A 108 0.59 -13.12 -12.49
N LEU A 109 1.83 -12.70 -12.58
CA LEU A 109 2.18 -11.31 -12.44
C LEU A 109 1.52 -10.47 -13.54
N LEU A 110 1.52 -10.97 -14.79
CA LEU A 110 0.88 -10.30 -15.90
C LEU A 110 -0.65 -10.22 -15.69
N LYS A 111 -1.26 -11.31 -15.24
CA LYS A 111 -2.70 -11.31 -14.94
C LYS A 111 -3.04 -10.32 -13.84
N TRP A 112 -2.22 -10.24 -12.82
CA TRP A 112 -2.39 -9.29 -11.74
C TRP A 112 -2.24 -7.85 -12.25
N SER A 113 -1.24 -7.60 -13.08
CA SER A 113 -1.01 -6.28 -13.64
C SER A 113 -2.18 -5.82 -14.51
N VAL A 114 -2.76 -6.74 -15.29
CA VAL A 114 -3.92 -6.44 -16.12
C VAL A 114 -5.16 -6.21 -15.26
N GLY A 115 -5.35 -7.04 -14.22
CA GLY A 115 -6.48 -6.89 -13.31
C GLY A 115 -6.41 -5.65 -12.43
N LEU A 116 -5.20 -5.13 -12.22
CA LEU A 116 -4.95 -3.92 -11.42
C LEU A 116 -4.40 -2.80 -12.29
N VAL A 117 -5.04 -2.56 -13.43
CA VAL A 117 -4.64 -1.48 -14.33
C VAL A 117 -4.52 -0.19 -13.53
N GLY A 118 -3.43 0.48 -13.62
CA GLY A 118 -3.13 1.64 -12.80
C GLY A 118 -2.29 1.28 -11.58
N LEU A 119 -2.69 0.31 -10.77
CA LEU A 119 -1.88 -0.12 -9.64
C LEU A 119 -0.65 -0.87 -10.10
N GLY A 120 -0.78 -1.75 -11.10
CA GLY A 120 0.36 -2.49 -11.64
C GLY A 120 1.43 -1.58 -12.20
N THR A 121 1.03 -0.63 -13.06
CA THR A 121 1.93 0.34 -13.64
C THR A 121 2.54 1.23 -12.55
N PHE A 122 1.73 1.66 -11.60
CA PHE A 122 2.18 2.50 -10.52
C PHE A 122 3.19 1.79 -9.62
N ILE A 123 2.97 0.51 -9.33
CA ILE A 123 3.89 -0.28 -8.52
C ILE A 123 5.26 -0.36 -9.18
N GLY A 124 5.32 -0.59 -10.48
CA GLY A 124 6.58 -0.62 -11.22
C GLY A 124 7.32 0.70 -11.09
N ILE A 125 6.61 1.81 -11.25
CA ILE A 125 7.19 3.14 -11.12
C ILE A 125 7.60 3.41 -9.68
N ALA A 126 6.74 3.06 -8.72
CA ALA A 126 7.02 3.28 -7.30
C ALA A 126 8.23 2.47 -6.83
N CYS A 127 8.33 1.20 -7.25
CA CYS A 127 9.49 0.38 -6.92
C CYS A 127 10.77 0.97 -7.50
N ALA A 128 10.74 1.36 -8.77
CA ALA A 128 11.89 1.99 -9.41
C ALA A 128 12.27 3.28 -8.70
N PHE A 129 11.29 4.08 -8.29
CA PHE A 129 11.51 5.33 -7.60
C PHE A 129 12.10 5.10 -6.21
N ILE A 130 11.55 4.14 -5.45
CA ILE A 130 12.01 3.84 -4.09
C ILE A 130 13.43 3.27 -4.12
N PHE A 131 13.67 2.29 -4.99
CA PHE A 131 14.98 1.66 -5.09
C PHE A 131 16.01 2.56 -5.78
N GLY A 132 15.58 3.37 -6.72
CA GLY A 132 16.45 4.35 -7.37
C GLY A 132 16.92 5.44 -6.43
N LYS A 133 16.11 5.81 -5.43
CA LYS A 133 16.48 6.80 -4.44
C LYS A 133 17.52 6.32 -3.43
N LYS A 134 17.63 5.03 -3.25
CA LYS A 134 18.58 4.45 -2.29
C LYS A 134 19.97 4.33 -2.88
N ASP A 135 20.07 4.50 -4.16
CA ASP A 135 21.34 4.49 -4.88
C ASP A 135 21.92 5.89 -4.95
#